data_ed2f867d4bf75062bf23ae56e11b6628
#
_entry.id   ed2f867d4bf75062bf23ae56e11b6628
#
_cell.length_a   1.000
_cell.length_b   1.000
_cell.length_c   1.000
_cell.angle_alpha   90.00
_cell.angle_beta   90.00
_cell.angle_gamma   90.00
#
_symmetry.space_group_name_H-M   'P 1'
#
loop_
_entity.id
_entity.type
_entity.pdbx_description
1 polymer ?
#
loop_
_entity_poly.entity_id
_entity_poly.type
_entity_poly.pdbx_seq_one_letter_code
_entity_poly.pdbx_strand_id
1 'polypeptide(L)'
;MSSVQKSGLYYPNKFGLITIKSLEEVMGKNGLNAILNLGGLSHYIENYPPDNLDKGFDFTELSAIGSSLEEMYGPRGGRGLALRAGRATFADALRNFGALAGAADLAFVVLPLQSKLRIGLPAFAKIFTQLSDQQTTVEEKDTEWVWTIHKCPCCWGRTGVDKPVCFISTGLLQESLKWVSGGNEFRVNESKCIAMGDPVCEFIVQKEPIS
;
A
#
# COMPACT_ATOMS: atom_id res chain seq x y z
N MET A 1 17.10 19.91 10.14
CA MET A 1 16.11 18.93 9.70
C MET A 1 16.23 17.73 10.60
N SER A 2 15.22 17.40 11.41
CA SER A 2 15.26 16.20 12.25
C SER A 2 15.12 14.98 11.33
N SER A 3 16.07 14.05 11.40
CA SER A 3 15.95 12.77 10.71
C SER A 3 14.71 12.04 11.26
N VAL A 4 13.90 11.49 10.36
CA VAL A 4 12.77 10.63 10.73
C VAL A 4 13.31 9.49 11.60
N GLN A 5 12.76 9.32 12.80
CA GLN A 5 13.18 8.25 13.70
C GLN A 5 12.81 6.90 13.07
N LYS A 6 13.80 6.06 12.77
CA LYS A 6 13.58 4.76 12.12
C LYS A 6 12.75 3.82 13.00
N SER A 7 11.87 3.07 12.37
CA SER A 7 11.04 2.05 13.03
C SER A 7 11.83 0.77 13.36
N GLY A 8 12.88 0.47 12.58
CA GLY A 8 13.56 -0.81 12.58
C GLY A 8 12.76 -1.94 11.91
N LEU A 9 11.67 -1.59 11.20
CA LEU A 9 10.85 -2.50 10.40
C LEU A 9 10.92 -2.07 8.94
N TYR A 10 11.02 -3.04 8.03
CA TYR A 10 11.38 -2.74 6.65
C TYR A 10 10.53 -3.46 5.62
N TYR A 11 10.35 -2.79 4.49
CA TYR A 11 10.06 -3.38 3.20
C TYR A 11 11.35 -3.66 2.42
N PRO A 12 11.30 -4.51 1.38
CA PRO A 12 12.37 -4.59 0.39
C PRO A 12 12.63 -3.23 -0.25
N ASN A 13 13.89 -2.93 -0.55
CA ASN A 13 14.28 -1.72 -1.27
C ASN A 13 13.49 -1.54 -2.57
N LYS A 14 13.27 -2.62 -3.31
CA LYS A 14 12.47 -2.64 -4.55
C LYS A 14 11.05 -2.12 -4.34
N PHE A 15 10.41 -2.40 -3.20
CA PHE A 15 9.09 -1.85 -2.90
C PHE A 15 9.15 -0.32 -2.73
N GLY A 16 10.15 0.19 -2.01
CA GLY A 16 10.40 1.63 -1.88
C GLY A 16 10.66 2.29 -3.23
N LEU A 17 11.52 1.68 -4.06
CA LEU A 17 11.81 2.14 -5.42
C LEU A 17 10.53 2.26 -6.26
N ILE A 18 9.70 1.22 -6.29
CA ILE A 18 8.45 1.20 -7.03
C ILE A 18 7.50 2.28 -6.50
N THR A 19 7.35 2.40 -5.18
CA THR A 19 6.48 3.41 -4.57
C THR A 19 6.90 4.83 -4.93
N ILE A 20 8.19 5.14 -4.86
CA ILE A 20 8.72 6.47 -5.21
C ILE A 20 8.54 6.77 -6.71
N LYS A 21 8.81 5.80 -7.59
CA LYS A 21 8.57 5.95 -9.03
C LYS A 21 7.09 6.14 -9.36
N SER A 22 6.21 5.38 -8.71
CA SER A 22 4.76 5.53 -8.88
C SER A 22 4.25 6.91 -8.42
N LEU A 23 4.85 7.46 -7.37
CA LEU A 23 4.58 8.84 -6.94
C LEU A 23 5.06 9.86 -7.99
N GLU A 24 6.25 9.64 -8.56
CA GLU A 24 6.75 10.50 -9.65
C GLU A 24 5.80 10.50 -10.86
N GLU A 25 5.30 9.34 -11.26
CA GLU A 25 4.30 9.24 -12.34
C GLU A 25 3.00 9.98 -12.01
N VAL A 26 2.56 9.94 -10.75
CA VAL A 26 1.30 10.55 -10.30
C VAL A 26 1.38 12.07 -10.21
N MET A 27 2.53 12.64 -9.79
CA MET A 27 2.63 14.05 -9.43
C MET A 27 3.80 14.79 -10.12
N GLY A 28 4.60 14.10 -10.91
CA GLY A 28 5.80 14.62 -11.57
C GLY A 28 6.99 14.77 -10.61
N LYS A 29 8.19 14.92 -11.18
CA LYS A 29 9.44 14.98 -10.43
C LYS A 29 9.48 16.12 -9.39
N ASN A 30 8.98 17.30 -9.74
CA ASN A 30 8.98 18.45 -8.83
C ASN A 30 8.04 18.22 -7.64
N GLY A 31 6.85 17.62 -7.87
CA GLY A 31 5.93 17.25 -6.83
C GLY A 31 6.51 16.20 -5.89
N LEU A 32 7.12 15.14 -6.46
CA LEU A 32 7.82 14.12 -5.68
C LEU A 32 8.92 14.73 -4.80
N ASN A 33 9.81 15.57 -5.38
CA ASN A 33 10.91 16.19 -4.63
C ASN A 33 10.41 17.04 -3.46
N ALA A 34 9.29 17.75 -3.65
CA ALA A 34 8.68 18.54 -2.60
C ALA A 34 8.16 17.64 -1.45
N ILE A 35 7.51 16.51 -1.76
CA ILE A 35 7.06 15.52 -0.79
C ILE A 35 8.23 14.89 -0.05
N LEU A 36 9.29 14.49 -0.77
CA LEU A 36 10.48 13.89 -0.16
C LEU A 36 11.19 14.88 0.78
N ASN A 37 11.30 16.15 0.39
CA ASN A 37 11.87 17.18 1.26
C ASN A 37 11.03 17.40 2.52
N LEU A 38 9.72 17.52 2.37
CA LEU A 38 8.80 17.74 3.49
C LEU A 38 8.82 16.56 4.48
N GLY A 39 8.89 15.34 3.96
CA GLY A 39 8.95 14.11 4.75
C GLY A 39 10.32 13.78 5.35
N GLY A 40 11.34 14.63 5.17
CA GLY A 40 12.70 14.36 5.64
C GLY A 40 13.43 13.25 4.86
N LEU A 41 12.98 12.98 3.63
CA LEU A 41 13.47 11.91 2.76
C LEU A 41 14.31 12.44 1.59
N SER A 42 14.93 13.61 1.76
CA SER A 42 15.73 14.28 0.71
C SER A 42 16.87 13.42 0.16
N HIS A 43 17.33 12.42 0.93
CA HIS A 43 18.34 11.46 0.48
C HIS A 43 17.87 10.59 -0.71
N TYR A 44 16.57 10.50 -0.95
CA TYR A 44 16.01 9.82 -2.12
C TYR A 44 15.89 10.72 -3.36
N ILE A 45 16.10 12.01 -3.23
CA ILE A 45 16.13 12.91 -4.39
C ILE A 45 17.33 12.53 -5.24
N GLU A 46 17.09 12.13 -6.51
CA GLU A 46 18.10 11.66 -7.47
C GLU A 46 18.84 10.36 -7.05
N ASN A 47 18.50 9.75 -5.93
CA ASN A 47 19.13 8.54 -5.41
C ASN A 47 18.07 7.60 -4.82
N TYR A 48 17.24 7.04 -5.68
CA TYR A 48 16.15 6.15 -5.28
C TYR A 48 16.66 4.87 -4.59
N PRO A 49 15.80 4.20 -3.79
CA PRO A 49 16.14 2.91 -3.19
C PRO A 49 16.68 1.93 -4.24
N PRO A 50 17.66 1.06 -3.89
CA PRO A 50 18.23 0.07 -4.81
C PRO A 50 17.16 -0.90 -5.36
N ASP A 51 17.34 -1.38 -6.59
CA ASP A 51 16.49 -2.40 -7.19
C ASP A 51 16.89 -3.80 -6.74
N ASN A 52 16.64 -4.10 -5.46
CA ASN A 52 16.89 -5.42 -4.87
C ASN A 52 15.84 -5.77 -3.80
N LEU A 53 15.87 -7.02 -3.33
CA LEU A 53 14.95 -7.54 -2.31
C LEU A 53 15.47 -7.42 -0.87
N ASP A 54 16.61 -6.76 -0.67
CA ASP A 54 17.13 -6.52 0.68
C ASP A 54 16.18 -5.60 1.45
N LYS A 55 15.96 -5.89 2.71
CA LYS A 55 15.15 -5.08 3.60
C LYS A 55 15.86 -3.78 3.96
N GLY A 56 15.40 -2.66 3.42
CA GLY A 56 16.07 -1.37 3.63
C GLY A 56 15.14 -0.15 3.57
N PHE A 57 13.92 -0.28 3.02
CA PHE A 57 12.93 0.79 3.00
C PHE A 57 12.11 0.76 4.31
N ASP A 58 12.42 1.68 5.23
CA ASP A 58 11.85 1.71 6.58
C ASP A 58 10.36 2.10 6.57
N PHE A 59 9.57 1.54 7.49
CA PHE A 59 8.14 1.83 7.60
C PHE A 59 7.86 3.31 7.87
N THR A 60 8.73 4.00 8.61
CA THR A 60 8.59 5.45 8.82
C THR A 60 8.72 6.24 7.54
N GLU A 61 9.48 5.76 6.56
CA GLU A 61 9.64 6.44 5.27
C GLU A 61 8.33 6.42 4.46
N LEU A 62 7.62 5.28 4.44
CA LEU A 62 6.30 5.20 3.80
C LEU A 62 5.26 6.07 4.53
N SER A 63 5.28 6.05 5.86
CA SER A 63 4.40 6.89 6.68
C SER A 63 4.67 8.38 6.45
N ALA A 64 5.94 8.79 6.38
CA ALA A 64 6.34 10.17 6.10
C ALA A 64 5.85 10.65 4.73
N ILE A 65 5.91 9.81 3.70
CA ILE A 65 5.33 10.11 2.38
C ILE A 65 3.83 10.40 2.51
N GLY A 66 3.09 9.54 3.19
CA GLY A 66 1.64 9.72 3.42
C GLY A 66 1.31 11.01 4.15
N SER A 67 2.05 11.32 5.24
CA SER A 67 1.90 12.57 6.00
C SER A 67 2.20 13.80 5.15
N SER A 68 3.27 13.77 4.36
CA SER A 68 3.67 14.90 3.51
C SER A 68 2.67 15.18 2.40
N LEU A 69 2.05 14.13 1.84
CA LEU A 69 0.95 14.29 0.88
C LEU A 69 -0.25 15.02 1.50
N GLU A 70 -0.61 14.64 2.73
CA GLU A 70 -1.70 15.26 3.46
C GLU A 70 -1.40 16.70 3.88
N GLU A 71 -0.18 16.96 4.36
CA GLU A 71 0.27 18.28 4.75
C GLU A 71 0.31 19.26 3.56
N MET A 72 0.85 18.83 2.42
CA MET A 72 1.03 19.69 1.24
C MET A 72 -0.28 19.95 0.48
N TYR A 73 -1.13 18.92 0.34
CA TYR A 73 -2.33 19.00 -0.52
C TYR A 73 -3.64 19.00 0.26
N GLY A 74 -3.56 19.04 1.59
CA GLY A 74 -4.70 18.95 2.49
C GLY A 74 -5.32 17.56 2.54
N PRO A 75 -6.26 17.31 3.47
CA PRO A 75 -6.81 15.96 3.72
C PRO A 75 -7.48 15.31 2.51
N ARG A 76 -8.15 16.10 1.67
CA ARG A 76 -8.83 15.58 0.46
C ARG A 76 -7.85 15.33 -0.70
N GLY A 77 -6.98 16.30 -0.99
CA GLY A 77 -6.00 16.21 -2.06
C GLY A 77 -4.96 15.13 -1.79
N GLY A 78 -4.37 15.14 -0.59
CA GLY A 78 -3.40 14.14 -0.14
C GLY A 78 -3.96 12.72 -0.18
N ARG A 79 -5.21 12.52 0.29
CA ARG A 79 -5.93 11.24 0.16
C ARG A 79 -6.00 10.77 -1.29
N GLY A 80 -6.42 11.65 -2.20
CA GLY A 80 -6.55 11.30 -3.62
C GLY A 80 -5.22 10.89 -4.25
N LEU A 81 -4.15 11.62 -3.95
CA LEU A 81 -2.80 11.29 -4.41
C LEU A 81 -2.27 9.99 -3.80
N ALA A 82 -2.47 9.77 -2.51
CA ALA A 82 -2.06 8.54 -1.82
C ALA A 82 -2.77 7.29 -2.39
N LEU A 83 -4.07 7.37 -2.66
CA LEU A 83 -4.84 6.30 -3.32
C LEU A 83 -4.28 6.00 -4.72
N ARG A 84 -4.02 7.03 -5.53
CA ARG A 84 -3.46 6.86 -6.88
C ARG A 84 -2.05 6.28 -6.83
N ALA A 85 -1.21 6.75 -5.90
CA ALA A 85 0.13 6.20 -5.70
C ALA A 85 0.08 4.72 -5.30
N GLY A 86 -0.82 4.34 -4.39
CA GLY A 86 -1.02 2.94 -3.99
C GLY A 86 -1.44 2.05 -5.15
N ARG A 87 -2.38 2.51 -5.99
CA ARG A 87 -2.80 1.80 -7.21
C ARG A 87 -1.65 1.64 -8.20
N ALA A 88 -0.91 2.71 -8.47
CA ALA A 88 0.25 2.67 -9.35
C ALA A 88 1.35 1.74 -8.80
N THR A 89 1.62 1.79 -7.49
CA THR A 89 2.57 0.89 -6.83
C THR A 89 2.23 -0.58 -7.05
N PHE A 90 0.95 -0.98 -6.93
CA PHE A 90 0.56 -2.36 -7.22
C PHE A 90 0.75 -2.71 -8.70
N ALA A 91 0.30 -1.85 -9.61
CA ALA A 91 0.43 -2.10 -11.05
C ALA A 91 1.90 -2.24 -11.48
N ASP A 92 2.79 -1.42 -10.91
CA ASP A 92 4.24 -1.49 -11.15
C ASP A 92 4.87 -2.71 -10.50
N ALA A 93 4.47 -3.05 -9.26
CA ALA A 93 4.93 -4.26 -8.60
C ALA A 93 4.56 -5.51 -9.40
N LEU A 94 3.36 -5.58 -9.95
CA LEU A 94 2.93 -6.70 -10.78
C LEU A 94 3.79 -6.86 -12.03
N ARG A 95 4.18 -5.74 -12.68
CA ARG A 95 5.08 -5.76 -13.86
C ARG A 95 6.51 -6.20 -13.51
N ASN A 96 6.98 -5.85 -12.32
CA ASN A 96 8.39 -5.98 -11.92
C ASN A 96 8.68 -7.19 -11.02
N PHE A 97 7.69 -7.71 -10.31
CA PHE A 97 7.80 -8.92 -9.49
C PHE A 97 7.20 -10.12 -10.26
N GLY A 98 7.95 -10.73 -11.14
CA GLY A 98 7.50 -11.85 -11.96
C GLY A 98 6.88 -13.05 -11.19
N ALA A 99 7.12 -13.16 -9.89
CA ALA A 99 6.47 -14.15 -9.02
C ALA A 99 4.96 -13.91 -8.84
N LEU A 100 4.49 -12.65 -8.95
CA LEU A 100 3.07 -12.34 -9.00
C LEU A 100 2.46 -12.71 -10.37
N ALA A 101 3.26 -12.76 -11.43
CA ALA A 101 2.83 -13.16 -12.77
C ALA A 101 2.48 -14.66 -12.85
N GLY A 102 3.03 -15.51 -11.97
CA GLY A 102 2.63 -16.92 -11.88
C GLY A 102 1.17 -17.11 -11.42
N ALA A 103 0.56 -16.12 -10.80
CA ALA A 103 -0.87 -16.10 -10.49
C ALA A 103 -1.75 -15.82 -11.71
N ALA A 104 -1.17 -15.50 -12.87
CA ALA A 104 -1.86 -15.34 -14.15
C ALA A 104 -1.98 -16.66 -14.94
N ASP A 105 -1.86 -17.80 -14.25
CA ASP A 105 -2.12 -19.11 -14.87
C ASP A 105 -3.52 -19.12 -15.48
N LEU A 106 -3.63 -19.66 -16.69
CA LEU A 106 -4.90 -19.81 -17.42
C LEU A 106 -6.00 -20.44 -16.54
N ALA A 107 -5.63 -21.37 -15.67
CA ALA A 107 -6.54 -21.98 -14.68
C ALA A 107 -7.17 -20.95 -13.74
N PHE A 108 -6.41 -19.93 -13.31
CA PHE A 108 -6.93 -18.87 -12.43
C PHE A 108 -7.89 -17.93 -13.16
N VAL A 109 -7.64 -17.66 -14.45
CA VAL A 109 -8.48 -16.74 -15.25
C VAL A 109 -9.92 -17.25 -15.40
N VAL A 110 -10.13 -18.55 -15.51
CA VAL A 110 -11.45 -19.16 -15.72
C VAL A 110 -12.26 -19.38 -14.42
N LEU A 111 -11.66 -19.15 -13.25
CA LEU A 111 -12.37 -19.33 -11.98
C LEU A 111 -13.49 -18.29 -11.79
N PRO A 112 -14.59 -18.67 -11.10
CA PRO A 112 -15.57 -17.70 -10.61
C PRO A 112 -14.93 -16.64 -9.72
N LEU A 113 -15.48 -15.42 -9.73
CA LEU A 113 -14.96 -14.27 -8.99
C LEU A 113 -14.66 -14.58 -7.51
N GLN A 114 -15.62 -15.18 -6.81
CA GLN A 114 -15.45 -15.51 -5.39
C GLN A 114 -14.30 -16.49 -5.14
N SER A 115 -14.09 -17.44 -6.05
CA SER A 115 -12.95 -18.37 -5.97
C SER A 115 -11.62 -17.66 -6.19
N LYS A 116 -11.57 -16.69 -7.13
CA LYS A 116 -10.39 -15.85 -7.35
C LYS A 116 -10.03 -15.03 -6.11
N LEU A 117 -11.02 -14.40 -5.48
CA LEU A 117 -10.80 -13.62 -4.25
C LEU A 117 -10.35 -14.50 -3.08
N ARG A 118 -10.96 -15.69 -2.94
CA ARG A 118 -10.62 -16.67 -1.88
C ARG A 118 -9.20 -17.21 -1.98
N ILE A 119 -8.63 -17.25 -3.18
CA ILE A 119 -7.24 -17.63 -3.41
C ILE A 119 -6.32 -16.40 -3.39
N GLY A 120 -6.70 -15.33 -4.07
CA GLY A 120 -5.84 -14.17 -4.33
C GLY A 120 -5.58 -13.34 -3.09
N LEU A 121 -6.60 -13.04 -2.28
CA LEU A 121 -6.42 -12.21 -1.08
C LEU A 121 -5.48 -12.83 -0.04
N PRO A 122 -5.65 -14.11 0.39
CA PRO A 122 -4.69 -14.73 1.29
C PRO A 122 -3.29 -14.88 0.70
N ALA A 123 -3.17 -15.18 -0.59
CA ALA A 123 -1.86 -15.25 -1.27
C ALA A 123 -1.15 -13.89 -1.22
N PHE A 124 -1.88 -12.82 -1.46
CA PHE A 124 -1.35 -11.46 -1.42
C PHE A 124 -0.92 -11.04 0.00
N ALA A 125 -1.73 -11.34 1.03
CA ALA A 125 -1.35 -11.12 2.43
C ALA A 125 -0.07 -11.88 2.81
N LYS A 126 0.07 -13.11 2.33
CA LYS A 126 1.25 -13.94 2.55
C LYS A 126 2.52 -13.33 1.93
N ILE A 127 2.42 -12.73 0.73
CA ILE A 127 3.55 -12.06 0.07
C ILE A 127 4.07 -10.92 0.96
N PHE A 128 3.20 -10.04 1.47
CA PHE A 128 3.63 -8.98 2.38
C PHE A 128 4.31 -9.51 3.63
N THR A 129 3.69 -10.51 4.28
CA THR A 129 4.22 -11.11 5.51
C THR A 129 5.56 -11.81 5.29
N GLN A 130 5.79 -12.40 4.12
CA GLN A 130 7.04 -13.12 3.82
C GLN A 130 8.18 -12.19 3.37
N LEU A 131 7.87 -11.17 2.57
CA LEU A 131 8.89 -10.30 1.97
C LEU A 131 9.23 -9.08 2.82
N SER A 132 8.43 -8.75 3.83
CA SER A 132 8.62 -7.57 4.67
C SER A 132 8.41 -7.88 6.14
N ASP A 133 8.49 -6.85 6.99
CA ASP A 133 8.15 -6.94 8.40
C ASP A 133 6.66 -6.62 8.67
N GLN A 134 5.89 -6.32 7.62
CA GLN A 134 4.45 -6.18 7.71
C GLN A 134 3.80 -7.53 8.01
N GLN A 135 2.97 -7.56 9.04
CA GLN A 135 2.18 -8.75 9.39
C GLN A 135 0.73 -8.52 8.96
N THR A 136 0.26 -9.35 8.03
CA THR A 136 -1.05 -9.21 7.41
C THR A 136 -1.83 -10.51 7.50
N THR A 137 -3.10 -10.42 7.89
CA THR A 137 -4.05 -11.53 7.92
C THR A 137 -5.30 -11.18 7.11
N VAL A 138 -6.00 -12.21 6.63
CA VAL A 138 -7.25 -12.07 5.87
C VAL A 138 -8.26 -13.04 6.42
N GLU A 139 -9.46 -12.55 6.69
CA GLU A 139 -10.61 -13.32 7.13
C GLU A 139 -11.76 -13.17 6.14
N GLU A 140 -12.37 -14.28 5.73
CA GLU A 140 -13.59 -14.28 4.93
C GLU A 140 -14.80 -14.24 5.86
N LYS A 141 -15.71 -13.27 5.63
CA LYS A 141 -17.04 -13.19 6.27
C LYS A 141 -18.14 -13.37 5.22
N ASP A 142 -19.38 -13.33 5.64
CA ASP A 142 -20.51 -13.61 4.73
C ASP A 142 -20.58 -12.64 3.55
N THR A 143 -20.46 -11.33 3.81
CA THR A 143 -20.61 -10.26 2.79
C THR A 143 -19.33 -9.51 2.45
N GLU A 144 -18.28 -9.77 3.20
CA GLU A 144 -17.03 -8.99 3.11
C GLU A 144 -15.79 -9.83 3.41
N TRP A 145 -14.64 -9.30 3.02
CA TRP A 145 -13.33 -9.74 3.48
C TRP A 145 -12.77 -8.71 4.44
N VAL A 146 -12.15 -9.18 5.50
CA VAL A 146 -11.43 -8.35 6.47
C VAL A 146 -9.95 -8.53 6.26
N TRP A 147 -9.29 -7.48 5.78
CA TRP A 147 -7.84 -7.41 5.62
C TRP A 147 -7.25 -6.66 6.80
N THR A 148 -6.44 -7.32 7.62
CA THR A 148 -5.87 -6.75 8.85
C THR A 148 -4.36 -6.63 8.75
N ILE A 149 -3.82 -5.45 9.06
CA ILE A 149 -2.38 -5.16 9.14
C ILE A 149 -2.03 -4.89 10.61
N HIS A 150 -1.26 -5.79 11.21
CA HIS A 150 -0.86 -5.71 12.63
C HIS A 150 0.31 -4.76 12.86
N LYS A 151 1.19 -4.58 11.87
CA LYS A 151 2.28 -3.61 11.85
C LYS A 151 2.16 -2.80 10.58
N CYS A 152 1.44 -1.67 10.66
CA CYS A 152 1.09 -0.90 9.48
C CYS A 152 2.15 0.15 9.14
N PRO A 153 2.80 0.04 7.97
CA PRO A 153 3.82 1.00 7.55
C PRO A 153 3.24 2.35 7.11
N CYS A 154 1.99 2.38 6.63
CA CYS A 154 1.38 3.63 6.13
C CYS A 154 1.10 4.66 7.22
N CYS A 155 0.94 4.22 8.46
CA CYS A 155 0.69 5.09 9.60
C CYS A 155 1.71 4.92 10.73
N TRP A 156 2.85 4.28 10.47
CA TRP A 156 3.87 4.04 11.49
C TRP A 156 4.35 5.36 12.14
N GLY A 157 4.29 5.41 13.48
CA GLY A 157 4.68 6.61 14.23
C GLY A 157 3.67 7.75 14.24
N ARG A 158 2.57 7.63 13.48
CA ARG A 158 1.47 8.61 13.53
C ARG A 158 0.52 8.30 14.69
N THR A 159 0.05 9.34 15.36
CA THR A 159 -0.90 9.24 16.48
C THR A 159 -1.84 10.44 16.48
N GLY A 160 -2.96 10.33 17.21
CA GLY A 160 -3.86 11.46 17.45
C GLY A 160 -4.62 11.96 16.24
N VAL A 161 -4.77 11.12 15.20
CA VAL A 161 -5.62 11.45 14.06
C VAL A 161 -7.09 11.06 14.35
N ASP A 162 -8.02 11.80 13.78
CA ASP A 162 -9.47 11.59 13.96
C ASP A 162 -10.10 10.69 12.87
N LYS A 163 -9.32 10.33 11.86
CA LYS A 163 -9.76 9.53 10.71
C LYS A 163 -8.64 8.61 10.23
N PRO A 164 -9.00 7.49 9.57
CA PRO A 164 -8.02 6.62 8.94
C PRO A 164 -7.14 7.34 7.92
N VAL A 165 -5.86 6.93 7.83
CA VAL A 165 -4.84 7.62 7.01
C VAL A 165 -4.08 6.69 6.06
N CYS A 166 -4.38 5.39 6.02
CA CYS A 166 -3.61 4.41 5.26
C CYS A 166 -4.05 4.31 3.78
N PHE A 167 -4.16 5.46 3.11
CA PHE A 167 -4.71 5.53 1.74
C PHE A 167 -3.80 4.89 0.68
N ILE A 168 -2.49 4.83 0.87
CA ILE A 168 -1.58 4.07 -0.01
C ILE A 168 -1.94 2.59 0.05
N SER A 169 -2.12 2.00 1.25
CA SER A 169 -2.57 0.61 1.40
C SER A 169 -3.97 0.39 0.81
N THR A 170 -4.90 1.34 1.00
CA THR A 170 -6.23 1.27 0.40
C THR A 170 -6.15 1.22 -1.13
N GLY A 171 -5.37 2.10 -1.74
CA GLY A 171 -5.19 2.14 -3.19
C GLY A 171 -4.54 0.88 -3.75
N LEU A 172 -3.51 0.39 -3.08
CA LEU A 172 -2.82 -0.85 -3.42
C LEU A 172 -3.78 -2.05 -3.37
N LEU A 173 -4.60 -2.14 -2.32
CA LEU A 173 -5.60 -3.21 -2.17
C LEU A 173 -6.71 -3.10 -3.23
N GLN A 174 -7.18 -1.90 -3.57
CA GLN A 174 -8.15 -1.69 -4.65
C GLN A 174 -7.61 -2.18 -6.00
N GLU A 175 -6.37 -1.85 -6.35
CA GLU A 175 -5.79 -2.27 -7.63
C GLU A 175 -5.52 -3.77 -7.67
N SER A 176 -5.12 -4.39 -6.55
CA SER A 176 -4.95 -5.84 -6.45
C SER A 176 -6.27 -6.58 -6.67
N LEU A 177 -7.37 -6.08 -6.11
CA LEU A 177 -8.71 -6.62 -6.30
C LEU A 177 -9.17 -6.48 -7.75
N LYS A 178 -8.92 -5.32 -8.36
CA LYS A 178 -9.21 -5.08 -9.78
C LYS A 178 -8.47 -6.06 -10.68
N TRP A 179 -7.20 -6.29 -10.41
CA TRP A 179 -6.39 -7.26 -11.18
C TRP A 179 -6.90 -8.69 -10.97
N VAL A 180 -7.07 -9.14 -9.74
CA VAL A 180 -7.55 -10.50 -9.41
C VAL A 180 -8.91 -10.80 -10.02
N SER A 181 -9.80 -9.81 -10.03
CA SER A 181 -11.17 -9.96 -10.54
C SER A 181 -11.30 -9.89 -12.07
N GLY A 182 -10.23 -9.52 -12.78
CA GLY A 182 -10.27 -9.28 -14.22
C GLY A 182 -10.86 -7.93 -14.61
N GLY A 183 -10.70 -6.92 -13.75
CA GLY A 183 -11.05 -5.52 -14.05
C GLY A 183 -12.17 -4.89 -13.23
N ASN A 184 -12.82 -5.65 -12.34
CA ASN A 184 -13.89 -5.12 -11.50
C ASN A 184 -13.34 -4.22 -10.38
N GLU A 185 -14.01 -3.11 -10.11
CA GLU A 185 -13.69 -2.22 -9.00
C GLU A 185 -14.39 -2.67 -7.71
N PHE A 186 -13.71 -2.51 -6.58
CA PHE A 186 -14.24 -2.90 -5.26
C PHE A 186 -14.22 -1.73 -4.29
N ARG A 187 -15.23 -1.70 -3.41
CA ARG A 187 -15.22 -0.79 -2.26
C ARG A 187 -14.29 -1.36 -1.20
N VAL A 188 -13.29 -0.54 -0.84
CA VAL A 188 -12.34 -0.82 0.24
C VAL A 188 -12.39 0.36 1.21
N ASN A 189 -12.71 0.10 2.46
CA ASN A 189 -12.76 1.11 3.52
C ASN A 189 -11.86 0.70 4.67
N GLU A 190 -10.97 1.58 5.12
CA GLU A 190 -10.25 1.41 6.37
C GLU A 190 -11.21 1.67 7.53
N SER A 191 -11.51 0.64 8.33
CA SER A 191 -12.46 0.68 9.46
C SER A 191 -11.77 0.94 10.79
N LYS A 192 -10.49 0.52 10.92
CA LYS A 192 -9.63 0.77 12.09
C LYS A 192 -8.26 1.22 11.63
N CYS A 193 -7.64 2.12 12.39
CA CYS A 193 -6.32 2.64 12.10
C CYS A 193 -5.49 2.80 13.38
N ILE A 194 -4.27 2.26 13.38
CA ILE A 194 -3.35 2.38 14.52
C ILE A 194 -3.10 3.85 14.89
N ALA A 195 -3.04 4.76 13.92
CA ALA A 195 -2.87 6.19 14.17
C ALA A 195 -4.06 6.84 14.91
N MET A 196 -5.24 6.21 14.87
CA MET A 196 -6.43 6.60 15.66
C MET A 196 -6.43 6.03 17.09
N GLY A 197 -5.50 5.12 17.39
CA GLY A 197 -5.43 4.40 18.65
C GLY A 197 -5.98 2.98 18.62
N ASP A 198 -6.38 2.49 17.45
CA ASP A 198 -6.80 1.09 17.29
C ASP A 198 -5.60 0.15 17.39
N PRO A 199 -5.80 -1.13 17.79
CA PRO A 199 -4.71 -2.10 17.91
C PRO A 199 -4.15 -2.56 16.56
N VAL A 200 -4.89 -2.37 15.47
CA VAL A 200 -4.55 -2.80 14.11
C VAL A 200 -5.07 -1.79 13.08
N CYS A 201 -4.55 -1.85 11.85
CA CYS A 201 -5.25 -1.25 10.71
C CYS A 201 -6.10 -2.33 10.02
N GLU A 202 -7.39 -2.06 9.88
CA GLU A 202 -8.37 -3.01 9.33
C GLU A 202 -9.06 -2.41 8.12
N PHE A 203 -9.10 -3.17 7.03
CA PHE A 203 -9.72 -2.76 5.77
C PHE A 203 -10.85 -3.74 5.44
N ILE A 204 -12.04 -3.20 5.26
CA ILE A 204 -13.22 -3.94 4.84
C ILE A 204 -13.31 -3.90 3.31
N VAL A 205 -13.30 -5.09 2.71
CA VAL A 205 -13.45 -5.29 1.26
C VAL A 205 -14.82 -5.91 1.01
N GLN A 206 -15.73 -5.21 0.35
CA GLN A 206 -17.02 -5.76 -0.01
C GLN A 206 -16.84 -6.86 -1.07
N LYS A 207 -17.56 -8.00 -0.93
CA LYS A 207 -17.46 -9.12 -1.89
C LYS A 207 -18.07 -8.79 -3.25
N GLU A 208 -19.06 -7.91 -3.28
CA GLU A 208 -19.67 -7.46 -4.51
C GLU A 208 -18.88 -6.28 -5.09
N PRO A 209 -18.52 -6.33 -6.38
CA PRO A 209 -17.85 -5.22 -7.04
C PRO A 209 -18.75 -4.00 -7.14
N ILE A 210 -18.15 -2.84 -7.27
CA ILE A 210 -18.85 -1.61 -7.66
C ILE A 210 -19.09 -1.73 -9.17
N SER A 211 -20.35 -1.81 -9.55
CA SER A 211 -20.75 -1.91 -10.97
C SER A 211 -20.26 -0.75 -11.82
#